data_a241c703b8525553f1ae8c6f66181e31
#
_entry.id   a241c703b8525553f1ae8c6f66181e31
#
_cell.length_a   1.000
_cell.length_b   1.000
_cell.length_c   1.000
_cell.angle_alpha   90.00
_cell.angle_beta   90.00
_cell.angle_gamma   90.00
#
_symmetry.space_group_name_H-M   'P 1'
#
loop_
_entity.id
_entity.type
_entity.pdbx_description
1 polymer ?
#
loop_
_entity_poly.entity_id
_entity_poly.type
_entity_poly.pdbx_seq_one_letter_code
_entity_poly.pdbx_strand_id
1 'polypeptide(L)'
;VSKTVVVDTINPTATPTIVSYTDDVGQRQGTLSSSQATDDTTPLLNGVLSGPLASGEVVYLYRNGLLLGAVTMVGALNWTYSDSGLVSGAYTYSARVVDLAGNITASSDFVLTVDTSIPTTLAQITSQTTRDTTPIISGVITAALASGQYVEVVINGKTYTSEPGGAVVVDPAHNTWYVQLP
;
A
#
# COMPACT_ATOMS: atom_id res chain seq x y z
N VAL A 1 26.94 50.61 4.61
CA VAL A 1 26.93 49.16 4.36
C VAL A 1 25.87 48.90 3.31
N SER A 2 26.26 48.41 2.11
CA SER A 2 25.32 48.00 1.06
C SER A 2 24.82 46.60 1.40
N LYS A 3 23.51 46.35 1.31
CA LYS A 3 22.88 45.02 1.41
C LYS A 3 22.29 44.69 0.06
N THR A 4 22.55 43.47 -0.43
CA THR A 4 21.99 42.93 -1.67
C THR A 4 20.76 42.13 -1.33
N VAL A 5 19.67 42.35 -2.05
CA VAL A 5 18.48 41.50 -2.05
C VAL A 5 18.47 40.75 -3.38
N VAL A 6 18.35 39.42 -3.30
CA VAL A 6 18.17 38.55 -4.48
C VAL A 6 16.73 38.13 -4.52
N VAL A 7 16.06 38.31 -5.62
CA VAL A 7 14.70 37.80 -5.87
C VAL A 7 14.83 36.58 -6.79
N ASP A 8 14.35 35.45 -6.31
CA ASP A 8 14.29 34.20 -7.06
C ASP A 8 12.80 33.77 -7.23
N THR A 9 12.38 33.62 -8.47
CA THR A 9 11.01 33.22 -8.85
C THR A 9 10.99 31.96 -9.72
N ILE A 10 12.13 31.25 -9.77
CA ILE A 10 12.29 30.06 -10.62
C ILE A 10 11.97 28.82 -9.78
N ASN A 11 11.00 28.02 -10.24
CA ASN A 11 10.67 26.78 -9.56
C ASN A 11 11.79 25.74 -9.73
N PRO A 12 11.98 24.84 -8.74
CA PRO A 12 12.84 23.68 -8.85
C PRO A 12 12.56 22.89 -10.15
N THR A 13 13.62 22.42 -10.82
CA THR A 13 13.49 21.63 -12.05
C THR A 13 13.28 20.13 -11.76
N ALA A 14 13.74 19.66 -10.61
CA ALA A 14 13.52 18.28 -10.16
C ALA A 14 12.05 18.10 -9.79
N THR A 15 11.37 17.15 -10.45
CA THR A 15 9.97 16.78 -10.15
C THR A 15 9.95 15.56 -9.25
N PRO A 16 9.33 15.60 -8.06
CA PRO A 16 9.18 14.45 -7.20
C PRO A 16 8.04 13.56 -7.68
N THR A 17 8.15 12.25 -7.43
CA THR A 17 7.08 11.28 -7.67
C THR A 17 7.06 10.29 -6.50
N ILE A 18 5.88 10.01 -5.94
CA ILE A 18 5.66 8.90 -5.01
C ILE A 18 5.38 7.66 -5.85
N VAL A 19 6.20 6.64 -5.73
CA VAL A 19 6.14 5.44 -6.59
C VAL A 19 5.34 4.33 -5.93
N SER A 20 5.57 4.12 -4.63
CA SER A 20 5.01 3.00 -3.89
C SER A 20 5.09 3.25 -2.39
N TYR A 21 4.48 2.36 -1.63
CA TYR A 21 4.75 2.19 -0.21
C TYR A 21 5.04 0.73 0.11
N THR A 22 5.74 0.49 1.20
CA THR A 22 6.03 -0.85 1.69
C THR A 22 5.11 -1.15 2.85
N ASP A 23 4.48 -2.32 2.80
CA ASP A 23 3.70 -2.95 3.84
C ASP A 23 4.54 -4.08 4.43
N ASP A 24 4.82 -4.07 5.71
CA ASP A 24 5.63 -5.08 6.40
C ASP A 24 4.87 -5.76 7.56
N VAL A 25 3.54 -5.55 7.64
CA VAL A 25 2.68 -6.15 8.66
C VAL A 25 1.64 -7.08 8.05
N GLY A 26 1.00 -7.90 8.91
CA GLY A 26 -0.08 -8.79 8.49
C GLY A 26 0.35 -9.93 7.57
N GLN A 27 -0.63 -10.50 6.89
CA GLN A 27 -0.45 -11.63 5.98
C GLN A 27 -0.02 -11.19 4.58
N ARG A 28 -0.42 -10.00 4.16
CA ARG A 28 -0.19 -9.48 2.82
C ARG A 28 0.85 -8.36 2.88
N GLN A 29 2.10 -8.76 2.79
CA GLN A 29 3.25 -7.86 2.84
C GLN A 29 3.83 -7.59 1.46
N GLY A 30 4.56 -6.49 1.32
CA GLY A 30 5.31 -6.16 0.12
C GLY A 30 5.21 -4.73 -0.32
N THR A 31 5.60 -4.47 -1.58
CA THR A 31 5.53 -3.14 -2.19
C THR A 31 4.18 -2.97 -2.88
N LEU A 32 3.46 -1.93 -2.47
CA LEU A 32 2.12 -1.63 -2.93
C LEU A 32 2.09 -0.30 -3.70
N SER A 33 1.17 -0.21 -4.68
CA SER A 33 0.98 0.98 -5.51
C SER A 33 -0.14 1.87 -4.99
N SER A 34 -0.29 3.05 -5.58
CA SER A 34 -1.41 3.95 -5.30
C SER A 34 -2.76 3.24 -5.42
N SER A 35 -3.68 3.57 -4.53
CA SER A 35 -5.05 3.03 -4.44
C SER A 35 -5.17 1.57 -3.98
N GLN A 36 -4.07 0.95 -3.56
CA GLN A 36 -4.12 -0.34 -2.86
C GLN A 36 -4.33 -0.12 -1.36
N ALA A 37 -4.93 -1.14 -0.70
CA ALA A 37 -5.16 -1.11 0.74
C ALA A 37 -4.07 -1.89 1.49
N THR A 38 -3.81 -1.49 2.73
CA THR A 38 -2.83 -2.08 3.67
C THR A 38 -3.43 -2.13 5.07
N ASP A 39 -3.00 -3.06 5.91
CA ASP A 39 -3.21 -3.04 7.35
C ASP A 39 -2.04 -2.39 8.13
N ASP A 40 -1.00 -1.98 7.40
CA ASP A 40 0.12 -1.25 7.98
C ASP A 40 -0.26 0.20 8.33
N THR A 41 -0.11 0.54 9.61
CA THR A 41 -0.34 1.90 10.16
C THR A 41 0.93 2.76 10.19
N THR A 42 2.04 2.21 9.69
CA THR A 42 3.37 2.84 9.68
C THR A 42 4.11 2.69 8.35
N PRO A 43 3.44 2.86 7.19
CA PRO A 43 4.00 2.50 5.90
C PRO A 43 5.26 3.31 5.56
N LEU A 44 6.21 2.66 4.88
CA LEU A 44 7.37 3.33 4.29
C LEU A 44 7.04 3.77 2.86
N LEU A 45 6.86 5.06 2.64
CA LEU A 45 6.68 5.61 1.29
C LEU A 45 8.03 5.68 0.57
N ASN A 46 8.00 5.32 -0.72
CA ASN A 46 9.16 5.34 -1.61
C ASN A 46 8.89 6.28 -2.79
N GLY A 47 9.86 7.09 -3.14
CA GLY A 47 9.72 8.00 -4.25
C GLY A 47 11.02 8.24 -5.01
N VAL A 48 10.86 8.92 -6.14
CA VAL A 48 11.97 9.26 -7.02
C VAL A 48 11.88 10.73 -7.44
N LEU A 49 13.01 11.27 -7.89
CA LEU A 49 13.13 12.59 -8.51
C LEU A 49 13.45 12.42 -10.00
N SER A 50 12.96 13.30 -10.85
CA SER A 50 13.30 13.35 -12.28
C SER A 50 14.75 13.76 -12.55
N GLY A 51 15.43 14.36 -11.58
CA GLY A 51 16.82 14.80 -11.61
C GLY A 51 17.33 15.12 -10.21
N PRO A 52 18.65 15.31 -10.02
CA PRO A 52 19.22 15.64 -8.72
C PRO A 52 18.73 17.01 -8.25
N LEU A 53 18.61 17.17 -6.93
CA LEU A 53 18.31 18.45 -6.29
C LEU A 53 19.45 19.43 -6.51
N ALA A 54 19.10 20.68 -6.79
CA ALA A 54 20.05 21.77 -6.75
C ALA A 54 20.43 22.14 -5.29
N SER A 55 21.48 22.92 -5.13
CA SER A 55 21.93 23.36 -3.79
C SER A 55 20.84 24.15 -3.10
N GLY A 56 20.45 23.72 -1.91
CA GLY A 56 19.43 24.38 -1.08
C GLY A 56 18.01 23.91 -1.36
N GLU A 57 17.78 23.01 -2.31
CA GLU A 57 16.49 22.38 -2.53
C GLU A 57 16.26 21.21 -1.55
N VAL A 58 15.01 21.05 -1.09
CA VAL A 58 14.60 19.97 -0.17
C VAL A 58 13.28 19.38 -0.65
N VAL A 59 13.14 18.05 -0.52
CA VAL A 59 11.87 17.37 -0.76
C VAL A 59 11.10 17.27 0.55
N TYR A 60 9.86 17.74 0.54
CA TYR A 60 8.92 17.62 1.66
C TYR A 60 7.75 16.73 1.29
N LEU A 61 7.31 15.92 2.24
CA LEU A 61 6.10 15.10 2.11
C LEU A 61 4.93 15.77 2.82
N TYR A 62 3.78 15.67 2.19
CA TYR A 62 2.49 16.16 2.71
C TYR A 62 1.49 15.00 2.75
N ARG A 63 0.65 14.96 3.79
CA ARG A 63 -0.49 14.05 3.92
C ARG A 63 -1.76 14.87 4.12
N ASN A 64 -2.76 14.66 3.26
CA ASN A 64 -4.02 15.41 3.28
C ASN A 64 -3.80 16.95 3.28
N GLY A 65 -2.79 17.41 2.55
CA GLY A 65 -2.39 18.82 2.47
C GLY A 65 -1.56 19.34 3.63
N LEU A 66 -1.34 18.56 4.70
CA LEU A 66 -0.54 18.95 5.87
C LEU A 66 0.91 18.49 5.70
N LEU A 67 1.86 19.35 5.98
CA LEU A 67 3.30 19.04 5.96
C LEU A 67 3.63 17.98 7.04
N LEU A 68 4.24 16.88 6.62
CA LEU A 68 4.80 15.86 7.52
C LEU A 68 6.27 16.13 7.86
N GLY A 69 7.07 16.51 6.87
CA GLY A 69 8.50 16.80 7.05
C GLY A 69 9.31 16.58 5.78
N ALA A 70 10.63 16.75 5.91
CA ALA A 70 11.56 16.43 4.84
C ALA A 70 11.74 14.92 4.72
N VAL A 71 11.84 14.44 3.49
CA VAL A 71 12.10 13.04 3.20
C VAL A 71 13.57 12.68 3.44
N THR A 72 13.87 11.38 3.55
CA THR A 72 15.24 10.88 3.59
C THR A 72 15.69 10.54 2.18
N MET A 73 16.73 11.17 1.70
CA MET A 73 17.31 10.86 0.39
C MET A 73 18.09 9.55 0.43
N VAL A 74 17.87 8.70 -0.57
CA VAL A 74 18.57 7.42 -0.80
C VAL A 74 19.34 7.54 -2.12
N GLY A 75 20.57 8.03 -2.03
CA GLY A 75 21.36 8.41 -3.21
C GLY A 75 20.89 9.75 -3.78
N ALA A 76 21.10 9.94 -5.09
CA ALA A 76 20.85 11.25 -5.73
C ALA A 76 19.39 11.45 -6.16
N LEU A 77 18.65 10.38 -6.44
CA LEU A 77 17.33 10.47 -7.05
C LEU A 77 16.21 9.80 -6.24
N ASN A 78 16.53 8.82 -5.41
CA ASN A 78 15.52 8.12 -4.63
C ASN A 78 15.37 8.73 -3.26
N TRP A 79 14.18 8.60 -2.69
CA TRP A 79 13.89 9.05 -1.35
C TRP A 79 12.86 8.15 -0.66
N THR A 80 12.86 8.17 0.65
CA THR A 80 11.90 7.45 1.48
C THR A 80 11.35 8.34 2.59
N TYR A 81 10.17 7.98 3.08
CA TYR A 81 9.57 8.60 4.26
C TYR A 81 8.76 7.56 5.02
N SER A 82 9.07 7.35 6.30
CA SER A 82 8.26 6.51 7.18
C SER A 82 7.18 7.36 7.83
N ASP A 83 5.93 7.08 7.52
CA ASP A 83 4.79 7.70 8.21
C ASP A 83 4.38 6.84 9.41
N SER A 84 3.54 7.38 10.28
CA SER A 84 3.10 6.66 11.47
C SER A 84 1.79 7.20 12.03
N GLY A 85 1.17 6.40 12.90
CA GLY A 85 -0.07 6.79 13.59
C GLY A 85 -1.27 6.87 12.67
N LEU A 86 -1.28 6.11 11.57
CA LEU A 86 -2.43 6.00 10.70
C LEU A 86 -3.52 5.15 11.37
N VAL A 87 -4.75 5.46 11.06
CA VAL A 87 -5.93 4.66 11.41
C VAL A 87 -6.65 4.25 10.14
N SER A 88 -7.60 3.34 10.18
CA SER A 88 -8.38 2.98 9.01
C SER A 88 -8.98 4.22 8.32
N GLY A 89 -8.72 4.35 7.02
CA GLY A 89 -9.11 5.50 6.21
C GLY A 89 -8.24 5.69 4.98
N ALA A 90 -8.66 6.59 4.10
CA ALA A 90 -7.91 6.96 2.90
C ALA A 90 -7.05 8.21 3.18
N TYR A 91 -5.82 8.17 2.71
CA TYR A 91 -4.84 9.25 2.84
C TYR A 91 -4.32 9.65 1.47
N THR A 92 -4.30 10.95 1.21
CA THR A 92 -3.72 11.51 0.00
C THR A 92 -2.36 12.11 0.33
N TYR A 93 -1.32 11.60 -0.32
CA TYR A 93 0.04 12.10 -0.20
C TYR A 93 0.45 12.90 -1.42
N SER A 94 1.24 13.94 -1.21
CA SER A 94 1.96 14.65 -2.27
C SER A 94 3.37 15.01 -1.79
N ALA A 95 4.33 14.96 -2.70
CA ALA A 95 5.70 15.40 -2.45
C ALA A 95 5.95 16.74 -3.14
N ARG A 96 6.79 17.58 -2.53
CA ARG A 96 7.15 18.89 -3.09
C ARG A 96 8.65 19.12 -2.95
N VAL A 97 9.29 19.50 -4.05
CA VAL A 97 10.63 20.10 -4.01
C VAL A 97 10.46 21.58 -3.74
N VAL A 98 11.16 22.09 -2.75
CA VAL A 98 11.11 23.50 -2.33
C VAL A 98 12.54 24.05 -2.33
N ASP A 99 12.76 25.21 -2.91
CA ASP A 99 14.04 25.91 -2.89
C ASP A 99 14.15 26.88 -1.69
N LEU A 100 15.30 27.58 -1.60
CA LEU A 100 15.56 28.57 -0.53
C LEU A 100 14.67 29.80 -0.60
N ALA A 101 14.11 30.13 -1.78
CA ALA A 101 13.20 31.25 -1.96
C ALA A 101 11.74 30.90 -1.67
N GLY A 102 11.44 29.58 -1.56
CA GLY A 102 10.10 29.07 -1.34
C GLY A 102 9.35 28.73 -2.62
N ASN A 103 10.02 28.72 -3.80
CA ASN A 103 9.41 28.25 -5.04
C ASN A 103 9.24 26.71 -4.97
N ILE A 104 8.20 26.17 -5.63
CA ILE A 104 7.74 24.80 -5.42
C ILE A 104 7.52 24.09 -6.75
N THR A 105 7.99 22.84 -6.83
CA THR A 105 7.56 21.86 -7.83
C THR A 105 6.96 20.63 -7.12
N ALA A 106 5.71 20.25 -7.46
CA ALA A 106 4.94 19.22 -6.75
C ALA A 106 4.73 17.96 -7.58
N SER A 107 4.55 16.82 -6.90
CA SER A 107 4.08 15.56 -7.49
C SER A 107 2.58 15.61 -7.82
N SER A 108 2.10 14.63 -8.59
CA SER A 108 0.71 14.20 -8.54
C SER A 108 0.38 13.58 -7.17
N ASP A 109 -0.92 13.48 -6.89
CA ASP A 109 -1.41 12.83 -5.68
C ASP A 109 -1.17 11.31 -5.73
N PHE A 110 -0.86 10.75 -4.56
CA PHE A 110 -0.72 9.32 -4.31
C PHE A 110 -1.69 8.93 -3.20
N VAL A 111 -2.60 7.99 -3.47
CA VAL A 111 -3.61 7.56 -2.49
C VAL A 111 -3.18 6.26 -1.84
N LEU A 112 -3.24 6.21 -0.52
CA LEU A 112 -3.03 5.04 0.32
C LEU A 112 -4.28 4.85 1.18
N THR A 113 -4.78 3.62 1.27
CA THR A 113 -5.90 3.26 2.14
C THR A 113 -5.43 2.33 3.23
N VAL A 114 -5.61 2.73 4.48
CA VAL A 114 -5.38 1.84 5.62
C VAL A 114 -6.71 1.17 5.98
N ASP A 115 -6.71 -0.16 6.08
CA ASP A 115 -7.83 -0.95 6.55
C ASP A 115 -7.34 -1.98 7.58
N THR A 116 -7.54 -1.69 8.84
CA THR A 116 -7.19 -2.56 9.97
C THR A 116 -8.40 -3.39 10.42
N SER A 117 -9.49 -3.39 9.67
CA SER A 117 -10.68 -4.15 10.03
C SER A 117 -10.48 -5.65 9.86
N ILE A 118 -10.90 -6.40 10.86
CA ILE A 118 -10.87 -7.87 10.80
C ILE A 118 -12.11 -8.32 10.00
N PRO A 119 -11.96 -9.23 9.00
CA PRO A 119 -13.10 -9.81 8.32
C PRO A 119 -14.08 -10.46 9.30
N THR A 120 -15.35 -10.09 9.20
CA THR A 120 -16.42 -10.70 10.04
C THR A 120 -17.02 -11.95 9.40
N THR A 121 -16.77 -12.16 8.12
CA THR A 121 -17.17 -13.39 7.42
C THR A 121 -16.29 -14.55 7.87
N LEU A 122 -16.90 -15.58 8.44
CA LEU A 122 -16.20 -16.78 8.91
C LEU A 122 -16.26 -17.85 7.82
N ALA A 123 -15.11 -18.48 7.54
CA ALA A 123 -15.02 -19.65 6.70
C ALA A 123 -15.00 -20.91 7.61
N GLN A 124 -15.80 -21.91 7.24
CA GLN A 124 -15.89 -23.19 7.94
C GLN A 124 -15.62 -24.33 6.96
N ILE A 125 -14.93 -25.37 7.45
CA ILE A 125 -14.67 -26.58 6.66
C ILE A 125 -15.75 -27.62 6.97
N THR A 126 -16.29 -28.23 5.92
CA THR A 126 -17.21 -29.37 6.07
C THR A 126 -16.43 -30.63 6.35
N SER A 127 -16.70 -31.29 7.48
CA SER A 127 -16.07 -32.56 7.83
C SER A 127 -16.43 -33.65 6.81
N GLN A 128 -15.44 -34.40 6.37
CA GLN A 128 -15.65 -35.52 5.45
C GLN A 128 -14.70 -36.68 5.77
N THR A 129 -15.12 -37.87 5.39
CA THR A 129 -14.28 -39.08 5.40
C THR A 129 -14.33 -39.68 4.00
N THR A 130 -13.17 -39.89 3.40
CA THR A 130 -13.08 -40.34 2.02
C THR A 130 -11.93 -41.35 1.84
N ARG A 131 -12.03 -42.20 0.81
CA ARG A 131 -10.94 -43.06 0.29
C ARG A 131 -10.26 -42.41 -0.93
N ASP A 132 -10.79 -41.27 -1.38
CA ASP A 132 -10.21 -40.53 -2.48
C ASP A 132 -8.85 -39.94 -2.07
N THR A 133 -7.84 -40.19 -2.87
CA THR A 133 -6.49 -39.68 -2.64
C THR A 133 -6.30 -38.21 -3.13
N THR A 134 -7.27 -37.73 -3.91
CA THR A 134 -7.32 -36.35 -4.43
C THR A 134 -8.66 -35.67 -4.10
N PRO A 135 -9.04 -35.57 -2.81
CA PRO A 135 -10.40 -35.19 -2.43
C PRO A 135 -10.65 -33.69 -2.72
N ILE A 136 -11.93 -33.38 -2.95
CA ILE A 136 -12.40 -31.99 -2.87
C ILE A 136 -12.62 -31.65 -1.39
N ILE A 137 -11.93 -30.68 -0.89
CA ILE A 137 -12.20 -30.08 0.42
C ILE A 137 -13.14 -28.90 0.21
N SER A 138 -14.21 -28.85 0.97
CA SER A 138 -15.24 -27.83 0.83
C SER A 138 -15.70 -27.27 2.15
N GLY A 139 -16.40 -26.16 2.09
CA GLY A 139 -16.96 -25.52 3.27
C GLY A 139 -17.96 -24.44 2.94
N VAL A 140 -18.34 -23.70 3.96
CA VAL A 140 -19.26 -22.57 3.87
C VAL A 140 -18.61 -21.30 4.37
N ILE A 141 -19.09 -20.16 3.93
CA ILE A 141 -18.81 -18.85 4.48
C ILE A 141 -20.11 -18.29 5.06
N THR A 142 -20.02 -17.55 6.17
CA THR A 142 -21.20 -17.04 6.89
C THR A 142 -21.90 -15.90 6.15
N ALA A 143 -21.20 -15.24 5.24
CA ALA A 143 -21.73 -14.18 4.38
C ALA A 143 -20.89 -14.08 3.10
N ALA A 144 -21.38 -13.37 2.09
CA ALA A 144 -20.59 -13.06 0.90
C ALA A 144 -19.31 -12.28 1.29
N LEU A 145 -18.20 -12.57 0.60
CA LEU A 145 -16.94 -11.85 0.79
C LEU A 145 -17.07 -10.41 0.34
N ALA A 146 -16.59 -9.48 1.14
CA ALA A 146 -16.46 -8.09 0.74
C ALA A 146 -15.30 -7.91 -0.28
N SER A 147 -15.25 -6.74 -0.91
CA SER A 147 -14.17 -6.42 -1.85
C SER A 147 -12.79 -6.53 -1.16
N GLY A 148 -11.87 -7.25 -1.79
CA GLY A 148 -10.53 -7.50 -1.26
C GLY A 148 -10.43 -8.65 -0.26
N GLN A 149 -11.54 -9.24 0.18
CA GLN A 149 -11.53 -10.45 1.01
C GLN A 149 -11.39 -11.71 0.16
N TYR A 150 -10.72 -12.72 0.70
CA TYR A 150 -10.56 -14.03 0.08
C TYR A 150 -10.62 -15.14 1.13
N VAL A 151 -10.88 -16.37 0.68
CA VAL A 151 -10.79 -17.56 1.51
C VAL A 151 -9.40 -18.14 1.41
N GLU A 152 -8.75 -18.35 2.55
CA GLU A 152 -7.49 -19.07 2.66
C GLU A 152 -7.72 -20.40 3.38
N VAL A 153 -7.14 -21.47 2.85
CA VAL A 153 -7.21 -22.81 3.43
C VAL A 153 -5.81 -23.39 3.50
N VAL A 154 -5.40 -23.79 4.71
CA VAL A 154 -4.12 -24.47 4.91
C VAL A 154 -4.34 -25.96 5.09
N ILE A 155 -3.75 -26.78 4.22
CA ILE A 155 -3.87 -28.24 4.24
C ILE A 155 -2.47 -28.83 4.24
N ASN A 156 -2.12 -29.57 5.30
CA ASN A 156 -0.78 -30.16 5.46
C ASN A 156 0.37 -29.15 5.29
N GLY A 157 0.18 -27.91 5.77
CA GLY A 157 1.17 -26.85 5.67
C GLY A 157 1.24 -26.15 4.31
N LYS A 158 0.42 -26.55 3.34
CA LYS A 158 0.31 -25.88 2.05
C LYS A 158 -0.92 -24.96 2.04
N THR A 159 -0.71 -23.72 1.64
CA THR A 159 -1.75 -22.69 1.55
C THR A 159 -2.41 -22.71 0.17
N TYR A 160 -3.74 -22.61 0.15
CA TYR A 160 -4.58 -22.45 -1.02
C TYR A 160 -5.48 -21.23 -0.81
N THR A 161 -5.64 -20.38 -1.82
CA THR A 161 -6.42 -19.13 -1.72
C THR A 161 -7.45 -19.01 -2.82
N SER A 162 -8.48 -18.18 -2.61
CA SER A 162 -9.42 -17.76 -3.64
C SER A 162 -9.04 -16.43 -4.32
N GLU A 163 -7.84 -15.93 -4.10
CA GLU A 163 -7.30 -14.79 -4.86
C GLU A 163 -7.20 -15.11 -6.35
N PRO A 164 -7.13 -14.12 -7.25
CA PRO A 164 -6.96 -14.35 -8.68
C PRO A 164 -5.79 -15.29 -8.98
N GLY A 165 -6.08 -16.43 -9.63
CA GLY A 165 -5.10 -17.50 -9.89
C GLY A 165 -4.92 -18.52 -8.76
N GLY A 166 -5.60 -18.36 -7.62
CA GLY A 166 -5.64 -19.34 -6.54
C GLY A 166 -6.51 -20.55 -6.87
N ALA A 167 -6.36 -21.61 -6.07
CA ALA A 167 -7.03 -22.88 -6.31
C ALA A 167 -8.38 -23.03 -5.57
N VAL A 168 -8.68 -22.13 -4.63
CA VAL A 168 -9.97 -22.13 -3.93
C VAL A 168 -11.02 -21.45 -4.80
N VAL A 169 -12.12 -22.14 -5.04
CA VAL A 169 -13.28 -21.60 -5.75
C VAL A 169 -14.35 -21.21 -4.74
N VAL A 170 -14.87 -20.00 -4.84
CA VAL A 170 -15.96 -19.47 -4.01
C VAL A 170 -17.20 -19.35 -4.87
N ASP A 171 -18.33 -19.88 -4.39
CA ASP A 171 -19.67 -19.68 -4.95
C ASP A 171 -20.41 -18.65 -4.06
N PRO A 172 -20.48 -17.38 -4.47
CA PRO A 172 -21.12 -16.34 -3.66
C PRO A 172 -22.65 -16.48 -3.61
N ALA A 173 -23.25 -17.19 -4.57
CA ALA A 173 -24.71 -17.40 -4.60
C ALA A 173 -25.18 -18.35 -3.49
N HIS A 174 -24.33 -19.29 -3.10
CA HIS A 174 -24.63 -20.28 -2.07
C HIS A 174 -23.80 -20.14 -0.81
N ASN A 175 -22.90 -19.13 -0.75
CA ASN A 175 -21.96 -18.94 0.34
C ASN A 175 -21.13 -20.20 0.63
N THR A 176 -20.65 -20.86 -0.42
CA THR A 176 -19.81 -22.06 -0.32
C THR A 176 -18.46 -21.84 -0.97
N TRP A 177 -17.50 -22.66 -0.59
CA TRP A 177 -16.18 -22.70 -1.22
C TRP A 177 -15.69 -24.16 -1.33
N TYR A 178 -14.79 -24.39 -2.26
CA TYR A 178 -14.10 -25.69 -2.37
C TYR A 178 -12.70 -25.53 -2.95
N VAL A 179 -11.86 -26.52 -2.69
CA VAL A 179 -10.55 -26.70 -3.32
C VAL A 179 -10.35 -28.15 -3.69
N GLN A 180 -9.91 -28.42 -4.92
CA GLN A 180 -9.49 -29.72 -5.38
C GLN A 180 -8.03 -29.95 -4.99
N LEU A 181 -7.75 -31.03 -4.26
CA LEU A 181 -6.37 -31.42 -3.96
C LEU A 181 -5.77 -32.18 -5.14
N PRO A 182 -4.45 -32.02 -5.37
CA PRO A 182 -3.73 -32.70 -6.45
C PRO A 182 -3.52 -34.17 -6.16
#